data_3d1de4bcba353387f19835cbbe72aa59
#
_entry.id   3d1de4bcba353387f19835cbbe72aa59
#
_cell.length_a   1.000
_cell.length_b   1.000
_cell.length_c   1.000
_cell.angle_alpha   90.00
_cell.angle_beta   90.00
_cell.angle_gamma   90.00
#
_symmetry.space_group_name_H-M   'P 1'
#
loop_
_entity.id
_entity.type
_entity.pdbx_description
1 polymer ?
#
loop_
_entity_poly.entity_id
_entity_poly.type
_entity_poly.pdbx_seq_one_letter_code
_entity_poly.pdbx_strand_id
1 'polypeptide(L)'
;MKSYMQMSREELLSLKASLEEEFKTEEAKGLSLNMARGKPGASQLALSMPMLDVINSKSDMKTLLGNDTRNYGDWDGIGECRQLLADMMEVKKDNVIVCGNSSLNIMYDTVARSMIRGVNGSTPWCKLDKVKFLCPVPGYDRHFKITELFGIEMINIPMDENGPDMDLVEKYVNNDETVKGIWCVPKYSNPTGITYSDEVVKRFANLHPKAEDFRIFWDNAYCIHHIYDEIHDKIPNILEECEKAGNPDMVYMFGSTSKVSFPGSGVSAIATSLANVEFIRQHMTVQIIGHDKINQLRHVRFFKDIDGLKNHMQKHAEILRPKFEA
;
A
#
# COMPACT_ATOMS: atom_id res chain seq x y z
N MET A 1 33.00 -4.55 -18.10
CA MET A 1 33.87 -5.18 -17.07
C MET A 1 33.91 -6.68 -17.35
N LYS A 2 35.05 -7.36 -17.24
CA LYS A 2 35.09 -8.83 -17.34
C LYS A 2 34.25 -9.45 -16.19
N SER A 3 33.50 -10.49 -16.46
CA SER A 3 32.90 -11.31 -15.41
C SER A 3 33.97 -11.95 -14.54
N TYR A 4 33.75 -12.09 -13.23
CA TYR A 4 34.68 -12.78 -12.32
C TYR A 4 35.08 -14.18 -12.82
N MET A 5 34.17 -14.86 -13.50
CA MET A 5 34.41 -16.19 -14.11
C MET A 5 35.39 -16.16 -15.30
N GLN A 6 35.64 -14.97 -15.85
CA GLN A 6 36.55 -14.76 -17.00
C GLN A 6 37.89 -14.15 -16.59
N MET A 7 38.08 -13.90 -15.29
CA MET A 7 39.33 -13.34 -14.75
C MET A 7 40.31 -14.44 -14.40
N SER A 8 41.62 -14.17 -14.63
CA SER A 8 42.67 -15.02 -14.13
C SER A 8 42.80 -14.92 -12.60
N ARG A 9 43.47 -15.89 -12.00
CA ARG A 9 43.75 -15.88 -10.54
C ARG A 9 44.50 -14.60 -10.12
N GLU A 10 45.41 -14.12 -10.94
CA GLU A 10 46.19 -12.90 -10.66
C GLU A 10 45.30 -11.65 -10.74
N GLU A 11 44.43 -11.56 -11.75
CA GLU A 11 43.46 -10.48 -11.88
C GLU A 11 42.49 -10.45 -10.67
N LEU A 12 42.02 -11.61 -10.22
CA LEU A 12 41.14 -11.72 -9.04
C LEU A 12 41.88 -11.32 -7.74
N LEU A 13 43.13 -11.69 -7.56
CA LEU A 13 43.93 -11.30 -6.38
C LEU A 13 44.21 -9.79 -6.37
N SER A 14 44.51 -9.21 -7.52
CA SER A 14 44.71 -7.76 -7.65
C SER A 14 43.41 -7.00 -7.35
N LEU A 15 42.30 -7.44 -7.92
CA LEU A 15 40.99 -6.86 -7.66
C LEU A 15 40.61 -6.96 -6.18
N LYS A 16 40.85 -8.12 -5.57
CA LYS A 16 40.58 -8.32 -4.13
C LYS A 16 41.37 -7.33 -3.28
N ALA A 17 42.67 -7.14 -3.56
CA ALA A 17 43.49 -6.20 -2.82
C ALA A 17 42.99 -4.75 -2.96
N SER A 18 42.59 -4.34 -4.17
CA SER A 18 42.01 -3.01 -4.41
C SER A 18 40.72 -2.81 -3.62
N LEU A 19 39.81 -3.79 -3.66
CA LEU A 19 38.55 -3.72 -2.93
C LEU A 19 38.72 -3.72 -1.42
N GLU A 20 39.73 -4.45 -0.90
CA GLU A 20 40.05 -4.44 0.53
C GLU A 20 40.60 -3.06 0.98
N GLU A 21 41.37 -2.38 0.14
CA GLU A 21 41.87 -1.03 0.41
C GLU A 21 40.75 0.01 0.36
N GLU A 22 39.86 -0.07 -0.65
CA GLU A 22 38.67 0.76 -0.75
C GLU A 22 37.76 0.57 0.47
N PHE A 23 37.51 -0.69 0.87
CA PHE A 23 36.69 -1.00 2.04
C PHE A 23 37.27 -0.39 3.32
N LYS A 24 38.58 -0.52 3.55
CA LYS A 24 39.27 0.09 4.71
C LYS A 24 39.15 1.63 4.69
N THR A 25 39.21 2.23 3.51
CA THR A 25 39.07 3.68 3.34
C THR A 25 37.68 4.13 3.72
N GLU A 26 36.63 3.41 3.29
CA GLU A 26 35.25 3.70 3.66
C GLU A 26 35.00 3.45 5.16
N GLU A 27 35.53 2.36 5.71
CA GLU A 27 35.44 2.02 7.14
C GLU A 27 36.06 3.12 8.03
N ALA A 28 37.22 3.65 7.60
CA ALA A 28 37.91 4.71 8.32
C ALA A 28 37.14 6.04 8.40
N LYS A 29 36.11 6.25 7.53
CA LYS A 29 35.21 7.41 7.61
C LYS A 29 34.29 7.38 8.84
N GLY A 30 34.20 6.26 9.54
CA GLY A 30 33.42 6.11 10.77
C GLY A 30 31.91 6.38 10.59
N LEU A 31 31.39 6.11 9.40
CA LEU A 31 29.98 6.38 9.09
C LEU A 31 29.05 5.45 9.88
N SER A 32 28.07 6.03 10.57
CA SER A 32 27.00 5.27 11.25
C SER A 32 25.72 5.36 10.42
N LEU A 33 25.59 4.48 9.43
CA LEU A 33 24.46 4.45 8.51
C LEU A 33 23.49 3.35 8.93
N ASN A 34 22.20 3.72 9.06
CA ASN A 34 21.13 2.78 9.34
C ASN A 34 20.29 2.55 8.08
N MET A 35 20.44 1.38 7.48
CA MET A 35 19.71 0.96 6.28
C MET A 35 18.52 0.01 6.59
N ALA A 36 18.25 -0.24 7.88
CA ALA A 36 17.24 -1.22 8.28
C ALA A 36 15.81 -0.79 7.96
N ARG A 37 15.52 0.52 7.90
CA ARG A 37 14.19 1.05 7.57
C ARG A 37 14.28 2.38 6.85
N GLY A 38 13.70 2.45 5.65
CA GLY A 38 13.38 3.71 4.96
C GLY A 38 12.26 4.46 5.67
N LYS A 39 12.48 5.75 5.92
CA LYS A 39 11.45 6.68 6.43
C LYS A 39 11.71 8.07 5.83
N PRO A 40 10.65 8.90 5.69
CA PRO A 40 10.83 10.26 5.19
C PRO A 40 11.89 11.02 6.01
N GLY A 41 12.83 11.66 5.31
CA GLY A 41 13.85 12.49 5.92
C GLY A 41 13.28 13.83 6.41
N ALA A 42 14.08 14.57 7.20
CA ALA A 42 13.64 15.84 7.77
C ALA A 42 13.18 16.88 6.70
N SER A 43 13.87 16.95 5.57
CA SER A 43 13.49 17.82 4.44
C SER A 43 12.13 17.45 3.83
N GLN A 44 11.82 16.18 3.73
CA GLN A 44 10.51 15.71 3.24
C GLN A 44 9.40 16.05 4.26
N LEU A 45 9.64 15.81 5.56
CA LEU A 45 8.68 16.14 6.61
C LEU A 45 8.42 17.65 6.69
N ALA A 46 9.45 18.47 6.45
CA ALA A 46 9.33 19.93 6.43
C ALA A 46 8.33 20.45 5.38
N LEU A 47 8.16 19.75 4.25
CA LEU A 47 7.16 20.10 3.24
C LEU A 47 5.73 20.08 3.77
N SER A 48 5.45 19.21 4.74
CA SER A 48 4.13 19.07 5.35
C SER A 48 3.93 19.92 6.61
N MET A 49 4.96 20.61 7.13
CA MET A 49 4.83 21.41 8.35
C MET A 49 3.73 22.46 8.28
N PRO A 50 3.52 23.18 7.14
CA PRO A 50 2.42 24.16 7.05
C PRO A 50 1.02 23.54 7.23
N MET A 51 0.88 22.22 7.10
CA MET A 51 -0.37 21.53 7.40
C MET A 51 -0.82 21.70 8.86
N LEU A 52 0.10 21.95 9.78
CA LEU A 52 -0.22 22.12 11.19
C LEU A 52 -0.96 23.45 11.46
N ASP A 53 -0.82 24.43 10.55
CA ASP A 53 -1.39 25.77 10.70
C ASP A 53 -2.75 25.94 10.00
N VAL A 54 -3.18 24.96 9.18
CA VAL A 54 -4.45 25.08 8.42
C VAL A 54 -5.70 24.88 9.29
N ILE A 55 -5.53 24.33 10.49
CA ILE A 55 -6.60 24.19 11.49
C ILE A 55 -6.09 24.67 12.84
N ASN A 56 -6.83 25.60 13.46
CA ASN A 56 -6.58 26.13 14.78
C ASN A 56 -7.91 26.44 15.50
N SER A 57 -7.84 26.97 16.72
CA SER A 57 -9.02 27.26 17.55
C SER A 57 -10.03 28.25 16.95
N LYS A 58 -9.66 28.99 15.90
CA LYS A 58 -10.53 29.95 15.19
C LYS A 58 -11.06 29.40 13.86
N SER A 59 -10.64 28.21 13.47
CA SER A 59 -11.06 27.61 12.19
C SER A 59 -12.51 27.20 12.24
N ASP A 60 -13.20 27.33 11.10
CA ASP A 60 -14.45 26.62 10.89
C ASP A 60 -14.18 25.12 10.82
N MET A 61 -14.83 24.35 11.68
CA MET A 61 -14.64 22.92 11.82
C MET A 61 -15.71 22.10 11.07
N LYS A 62 -16.43 22.72 10.15
CA LYS A 62 -17.48 22.06 9.38
C LYS A 62 -16.94 21.48 8.06
N THR A 63 -17.54 20.36 7.67
CA THR A 63 -17.41 19.80 6.34
C THR A 63 -18.19 20.63 5.31
N LEU A 64 -18.02 20.37 4.01
CA LEU A 64 -18.82 21.01 2.95
C LEU A 64 -20.32 20.74 3.10
N LEU A 65 -20.71 19.64 3.74
CA LEU A 65 -22.12 19.32 4.03
C LEU A 65 -22.62 19.94 5.35
N GLY A 66 -21.77 20.69 6.05
CA GLY A 66 -22.12 21.38 7.30
C GLY A 66 -21.97 20.51 8.56
N ASN A 67 -21.51 19.27 8.46
CA ASN A 67 -21.25 18.41 9.62
C ASN A 67 -20.07 18.93 10.44
N ASP A 68 -20.20 18.94 11.76
CA ASP A 68 -19.12 19.34 12.67
C ASP A 68 -18.10 18.21 12.85
N THR A 69 -16.89 18.42 12.40
CA THR A 69 -15.81 17.40 12.45
C THR A 69 -15.36 17.07 13.87
N ARG A 70 -15.71 17.88 14.86
CA ARG A 70 -15.43 17.64 16.29
C ARG A 70 -16.40 16.64 16.94
N ASN A 71 -17.51 16.30 16.27
CA ASN A 71 -18.57 15.47 16.82
C ASN A 71 -18.59 14.08 16.16
N TYR A 72 -19.46 13.20 16.59
CA TYR A 72 -19.69 11.88 16.01
C TYR A 72 -20.28 11.96 14.59
N GLY A 73 -20.26 10.84 13.87
CA GLY A 73 -20.80 10.72 12.52
C GLY A 73 -19.73 10.58 11.44
N ASP A 74 -20.18 10.58 10.18
CA ASP A 74 -19.34 10.37 8.99
C ASP A 74 -18.50 9.09 9.09
N TRP A 75 -19.16 7.95 9.26
CA TRP A 75 -18.54 6.63 9.47
C TRP A 75 -17.48 6.27 8.43
N ASP A 76 -17.73 6.60 7.16
CA ASP A 76 -16.84 6.34 6.05
C ASP A 76 -15.75 7.42 5.90
N GLY A 77 -15.76 8.41 6.80
CA GLY A 77 -14.94 9.62 6.70
C GLY A 77 -15.70 10.78 6.04
N ILE A 78 -15.16 11.98 6.18
CA ILE A 78 -15.77 13.19 5.60
C ILE A 78 -15.72 13.13 4.08
N GLY A 79 -16.80 13.64 3.44
CA GLY A 79 -17.00 13.51 2.00
C GLY A 79 -15.87 14.04 1.14
N GLU A 80 -15.24 15.12 1.56
CA GLU A 80 -14.09 15.75 0.89
C GLU A 80 -12.82 14.88 0.98
N CYS A 81 -12.60 14.24 2.12
CA CYS A 81 -11.45 13.36 2.30
C CYS A 81 -11.62 12.04 1.52
N ARG A 82 -12.86 11.51 1.48
CA ARG A 82 -13.18 10.38 0.62
C ARG A 82 -12.89 10.69 -0.85
N GLN A 83 -13.26 11.90 -1.32
CA GLN A 83 -12.99 12.33 -2.69
C GLN A 83 -11.48 12.44 -2.95
N LEU A 84 -10.73 13.11 -2.06
CA LEU A 84 -9.28 13.29 -2.21
C LEU A 84 -8.55 11.94 -2.29
N LEU A 85 -8.91 10.97 -1.43
CA LEU A 85 -8.29 9.65 -1.44
C LEU A 85 -8.79 8.78 -2.61
N ALA A 86 -10.02 8.97 -3.06
CA ALA A 86 -10.54 8.33 -4.26
C ALA A 86 -9.74 8.78 -5.50
N ASP A 87 -9.53 10.09 -5.65
CA ASP A 87 -8.75 10.65 -6.74
C ASP A 87 -7.28 10.20 -6.68
N MET A 88 -6.70 10.11 -5.46
CA MET A 88 -5.34 9.61 -5.24
C MET A 88 -5.19 8.14 -5.67
N MET A 89 -6.19 7.31 -5.41
CA MET A 89 -6.19 5.88 -5.74
C MET A 89 -6.85 5.56 -7.10
N GLU A 90 -7.32 6.59 -7.81
CA GLU A 90 -7.99 6.49 -9.11
C GLU A 90 -9.26 5.60 -9.08
N VAL A 91 -10.07 5.76 -8.02
CA VAL A 91 -11.30 4.98 -7.81
C VAL A 91 -12.52 5.89 -7.62
N LYS A 92 -13.73 5.31 -7.67
CA LYS A 92 -14.95 6.05 -7.38
C LYS A 92 -15.04 6.36 -5.87
N LYS A 93 -15.49 7.56 -5.50
CA LYS A 93 -15.65 8.00 -4.11
C LYS A 93 -16.46 7.03 -3.25
N ASP A 94 -17.51 6.45 -3.81
CA ASP A 94 -18.41 5.56 -3.06
C ASP A 94 -17.77 4.20 -2.72
N ASN A 95 -16.71 3.85 -3.40
CA ASN A 95 -15.89 2.67 -3.11
C ASN A 95 -14.93 2.87 -1.92
N VAL A 96 -14.79 4.10 -1.38
CA VAL A 96 -13.77 4.47 -0.40
C VAL A 96 -14.34 4.60 1.01
N ILE A 97 -13.66 3.96 1.97
CA ILE A 97 -13.82 4.20 3.41
C ILE A 97 -12.50 4.79 3.92
N VAL A 98 -12.57 5.99 4.50
CA VAL A 98 -11.43 6.64 5.15
C VAL A 98 -11.31 6.14 6.58
N CYS A 99 -10.12 5.74 6.97
CA CYS A 99 -9.83 5.14 8.26
C CYS A 99 -8.82 5.99 9.07
N GLY A 100 -8.10 5.35 9.97
CA GLY A 100 -7.06 5.97 10.78
C GLY A 100 -5.81 6.40 10.00
N ASN A 101 -4.67 6.45 10.66
CA ASN A 101 -3.44 6.99 10.08
C ASN A 101 -2.62 5.99 9.25
N SER A 102 -2.96 4.70 9.26
CA SER A 102 -2.10 3.65 8.70
C SER A 102 -2.88 2.62 7.90
N SER A 103 -2.51 2.41 6.64
CA SER A 103 -3.03 1.31 5.81
C SER A 103 -2.72 -0.07 6.41
N LEU A 104 -1.58 -0.21 7.12
CA LEU A 104 -1.23 -1.45 7.81
C LEU A 104 -2.29 -1.84 8.85
N ASN A 105 -2.83 -0.86 9.60
CA ASN A 105 -3.91 -1.12 10.55
C ASN A 105 -5.18 -1.61 9.84
N ILE A 106 -5.54 -1.00 8.71
CA ILE A 106 -6.70 -1.45 7.93
C ILE A 106 -6.50 -2.88 7.40
N MET A 107 -5.30 -3.21 6.92
CA MET A 107 -4.97 -4.56 6.47
C MET A 107 -5.09 -5.57 7.61
N TYR A 108 -4.56 -5.23 8.78
CA TYR A 108 -4.73 -6.04 9.99
C TYR A 108 -6.20 -6.22 10.35
N ASP A 109 -6.98 -5.15 10.42
CA ASP A 109 -8.41 -5.17 10.73
C ASP A 109 -9.20 -5.99 9.70
N THR A 110 -8.81 -5.94 8.43
CA THR A 110 -9.44 -6.71 7.36
C THR A 110 -9.22 -8.21 7.54
N VAL A 111 -7.97 -8.63 7.85
CA VAL A 111 -7.68 -10.04 8.16
C VAL A 111 -8.39 -10.45 9.47
N ALA A 112 -8.34 -9.65 10.51
CA ALA A 112 -9.01 -9.93 11.79
C ALA A 112 -10.53 -10.09 11.62
N ARG A 113 -11.16 -9.22 10.81
CA ARG A 113 -12.58 -9.32 10.47
C ARG A 113 -12.88 -10.61 9.72
N SER A 114 -12.06 -10.97 8.74
CA SER A 114 -12.22 -12.22 7.99
C SER A 114 -12.07 -13.45 8.90
N MET A 115 -11.12 -13.41 9.85
CA MET A 115 -10.96 -14.47 10.86
C MET A 115 -12.21 -14.64 11.73
N ILE A 116 -12.86 -13.54 12.15
CA ILE A 116 -13.94 -13.57 13.15
C ILE A 116 -15.33 -13.64 12.50
N ARG A 117 -15.50 -13.04 11.31
CA ARG A 117 -16.81 -12.84 10.67
C ARG A 117 -16.92 -13.45 9.28
N GLY A 118 -15.81 -13.98 8.71
CA GLY A 118 -15.76 -14.37 7.32
C GLY A 118 -15.70 -13.17 6.38
N VAL A 119 -15.99 -13.39 5.12
CA VAL A 119 -16.03 -12.40 4.06
C VAL A 119 -17.38 -12.49 3.34
N ASN A 120 -18.17 -11.42 3.34
CA ASN A 120 -19.48 -11.36 2.67
C ASN A 120 -20.40 -12.56 3.01
N GLY A 121 -20.42 -12.98 4.27
CA GLY A 121 -21.25 -14.08 4.72
C GLY A 121 -20.61 -15.47 4.64
N SER A 122 -19.36 -15.59 4.22
CA SER A 122 -18.62 -16.85 4.26
C SER A 122 -18.36 -17.32 5.68
N THR A 123 -17.96 -18.58 5.82
CA THR A 123 -17.52 -19.12 7.10
C THR A 123 -16.34 -18.31 7.66
N PRO A 124 -16.38 -17.87 8.94
CA PRO A 124 -15.23 -17.24 9.60
C PRO A 124 -13.97 -18.09 9.46
N TRP A 125 -12.86 -17.47 9.05
CA TRP A 125 -11.63 -18.20 8.77
C TRP A 125 -11.08 -18.94 9.99
N CYS A 126 -11.32 -18.43 11.22
CA CYS A 126 -10.93 -19.14 12.44
C CYS A 126 -11.68 -20.46 12.69
N LYS A 127 -12.74 -20.75 11.93
CA LYS A 127 -13.51 -22.00 11.99
C LYS A 127 -13.12 -22.98 10.90
N LEU A 128 -12.23 -22.61 10.00
CA LEU A 128 -11.71 -23.47 8.96
C LEU A 128 -10.50 -24.23 9.48
N ASP A 129 -10.34 -25.47 9.03
CA ASP A 129 -9.21 -26.30 9.41
C ASP A 129 -7.88 -25.69 8.92
N LYS A 130 -7.93 -24.99 7.78
CA LYS A 130 -6.75 -24.42 7.16
C LYS A 130 -7.08 -23.15 6.39
N VAL A 131 -6.21 -22.14 6.54
CA VAL A 131 -6.21 -20.89 5.74
C VAL A 131 -4.81 -20.66 5.21
N LYS A 132 -4.71 -20.31 3.93
CA LYS A 132 -3.45 -20.01 3.25
C LYS A 132 -3.49 -18.64 2.60
N PHE A 133 -2.34 -17.99 2.57
CA PHE A 133 -2.10 -16.76 1.82
C PHE A 133 -0.93 -16.91 0.88
N LEU A 134 -1.07 -16.40 -0.33
CA LEU A 134 0.03 -16.27 -1.27
C LEU A 134 0.83 -15.02 -0.92
N CYS A 135 2.14 -15.18 -0.88
CA CYS A 135 3.10 -14.18 -0.45
C CYS A 135 4.14 -13.95 -1.55
N PRO A 136 3.95 -13.01 -2.47
CA PRO A 136 4.98 -12.62 -3.43
C PRO A 136 6.26 -12.21 -2.73
N VAL A 137 7.38 -12.79 -3.16
CA VAL A 137 8.70 -12.59 -2.54
C VAL A 137 9.75 -12.23 -3.60
N PRO A 138 10.63 -11.24 -3.29
CA PRO A 138 10.71 -10.41 -2.07
C PRO A 138 9.50 -9.51 -1.90
N GLY A 139 9.01 -9.32 -0.65
CA GLY A 139 7.82 -8.54 -0.36
C GLY A 139 7.91 -7.77 0.96
N TYR A 140 6.85 -7.05 1.30
CA TYR A 140 6.82 -6.23 2.51
C TYR A 140 6.60 -7.09 3.77
N ASP A 141 7.59 -7.13 4.63
CA ASP A 141 7.65 -7.99 5.82
C ASP A 141 6.45 -7.84 6.78
N ARG A 142 5.84 -6.65 6.84
CA ARG A 142 4.69 -6.39 7.71
C ARG A 142 3.43 -7.12 7.27
N HIS A 143 3.23 -7.33 5.99
CA HIS A 143 2.15 -8.16 5.46
C HIS A 143 2.30 -9.60 5.98
N PHE A 144 3.51 -10.14 5.86
CA PHE A 144 3.82 -11.51 6.30
C PHE A 144 3.67 -11.67 7.81
N LYS A 145 4.02 -10.62 8.58
CA LYS A 145 3.82 -10.62 10.03
C LYS A 145 2.36 -10.63 10.45
N ILE A 146 1.45 -9.99 9.69
CA ILE A 146 0.01 -10.12 9.92
C ILE A 146 -0.41 -11.57 9.71
N THR A 147 0.00 -12.17 8.60
CA THR A 147 -0.34 -13.55 8.24
C THR A 147 0.15 -14.54 9.29
N GLU A 148 1.42 -14.39 9.71
CA GLU A 148 2.03 -15.20 10.77
C GLU A 148 1.28 -15.09 12.10
N LEU A 149 0.91 -13.86 12.51
CA LEU A 149 0.20 -13.60 13.76
C LEU A 149 -1.15 -14.34 13.84
N PHE A 150 -1.86 -14.42 12.73
CA PHE A 150 -3.15 -15.11 12.68
C PHE A 150 -3.03 -16.62 12.41
N GLY A 151 -1.81 -17.17 12.35
CA GLY A 151 -1.59 -18.60 12.11
C GLY A 151 -1.96 -19.04 10.68
N ILE A 152 -1.97 -18.12 9.73
CA ILE A 152 -2.27 -18.37 8.32
C ILE A 152 -1.02 -18.94 7.65
N GLU A 153 -1.13 -20.06 6.94
CA GLU A 153 -0.02 -20.65 6.18
C GLU A 153 0.37 -19.76 5.01
N MET A 154 1.66 -19.46 4.89
CA MET A 154 2.19 -18.64 3.82
C MET A 154 2.80 -19.48 2.70
N ILE A 155 2.40 -19.21 1.46
CA ILE A 155 2.95 -19.81 0.26
C ILE A 155 3.75 -18.74 -0.48
N ASN A 156 5.06 -18.93 -0.59
CA ASN A 156 5.92 -18.02 -1.32
C ASN A 156 5.65 -18.10 -2.83
N ILE A 157 5.45 -16.96 -3.47
CA ILE A 157 5.31 -16.82 -4.92
C ILE A 157 6.53 -16.03 -5.44
N PRO A 158 7.37 -16.59 -6.31
CA PRO A 158 8.45 -15.85 -6.93
C PRO A 158 7.95 -14.63 -7.70
N MET A 159 8.79 -13.61 -7.81
CA MET A 159 8.52 -12.40 -8.60
C MET A 159 9.63 -12.18 -9.62
N ASP A 160 9.29 -11.68 -10.79
CA ASP A 160 10.20 -11.13 -11.79
C ASP A 160 9.98 -9.62 -11.97
N GLU A 161 10.52 -9.03 -13.04
CA GLU A 161 10.36 -7.61 -13.37
C GLU A 161 8.92 -7.19 -13.72
N ASN A 162 8.03 -8.14 -14.02
CA ASN A 162 6.63 -7.90 -14.38
C ASN A 162 5.67 -8.06 -13.19
N GLY A 163 6.13 -8.68 -12.10
CA GLY A 163 5.31 -8.98 -10.92
C GLY A 163 5.42 -10.42 -10.45
N PRO A 164 4.42 -10.94 -9.73
CA PRO A 164 4.42 -12.32 -9.25
C PRO A 164 4.22 -13.33 -10.39
N ASP A 165 4.77 -14.53 -10.21
CA ASP A 165 4.54 -15.68 -11.09
C ASP A 165 3.04 -16.02 -11.12
N MET A 166 2.36 -15.54 -12.15
CA MET A 166 0.91 -15.71 -12.29
C MET A 166 0.49 -17.15 -12.61
N ASP A 167 1.37 -17.97 -13.18
CA ASP A 167 1.05 -19.40 -13.39
C ASP A 167 0.92 -20.12 -12.05
N LEU A 168 1.79 -19.81 -11.10
CA LEU A 168 1.68 -20.32 -9.74
C LEU A 168 0.49 -19.73 -8.99
N VAL A 169 0.23 -18.41 -9.12
CA VAL A 169 -0.93 -17.76 -8.50
C VAL A 169 -2.22 -18.43 -8.98
N GLU A 170 -2.43 -18.56 -10.29
CA GLU A 170 -3.60 -19.19 -10.89
C GLU A 170 -3.73 -20.66 -10.46
N LYS A 171 -2.62 -21.38 -10.44
CA LYS A 171 -2.60 -22.80 -10.01
C LYS A 171 -3.13 -22.95 -8.58
N TYR A 172 -2.69 -22.10 -7.65
CA TYR A 172 -3.16 -22.19 -6.27
C TYR A 172 -4.57 -21.65 -6.11
N VAL A 173 -4.86 -20.46 -6.62
CA VAL A 173 -6.15 -19.79 -6.42
C VAL A 173 -7.31 -20.57 -7.04
N ASN A 174 -7.12 -21.10 -8.26
CA ASN A 174 -8.18 -21.78 -9.00
C ASN A 174 -8.42 -23.22 -8.53
N ASN A 175 -7.51 -23.81 -7.74
CA ASN A 175 -7.60 -25.24 -7.39
C ASN A 175 -7.63 -25.52 -5.88
N ASP A 176 -7.26 -24.60 -5.04
CA ASP A 176 -7.17 -24.79 -3.59
C ASP A 176 -8.12 -23.84 -2.84
N GLU A 177 -9.22 -24.38 -2.30
CA GLU A 177 -10.22 -23.61 -1.54
C GLU A 177 -9.71 -23.08 -0.20
N THR A 178 -8.55 -23.55 0.27
CA THR A 178 -7.92 -23.03 1.49
C THR A 178 -7.13 -21.76 1.27
N VAL A 179 -6.86 -21.38 0.01
CA VAL A 179 -6.20 -20.11 -0.35
C VAL A 179 -7.22 -18.99 -0.29
N LYS A 180 -7.07 -18.10 0.70
CA LYS A 180 -8.02 -17.03 1.00
C LYS A 180 -7.54 -15.64 0.63
N GLY A 181 -6.25 -15.48 0.34
CA GLY A 181 -5.74 -14.18 -0.04
C GLY A 181 -4.35 -14.19 -0.63
N ILE A 182 -3.99 -13.05 -1.21
CA ILE A 182 -2.67 -12.73 -1.72
C ILE A 182 -2.30 -11.29 -1.35
N TRP A 183 -1.06 -11.08 -0.91
CA TRP A 183 -0.50 -9.75 -0.69
C TRP A 183 0.12 -9.19 -1.96
N CYS A 184 -0.23 -7.97 -2.34
CA CYS A 184 0.33 -7.29 -3.50
C CYS A 184 0.78 -5.87 -3.14
N VAL A 185 1.99 -5.48 -3.59
CA VAL A 185 2.45 -4.09 -3.62
C VAL A 185 2.73 -3.77 -5.09
N PRO A 186 1.70 -3.33 -5.84
CA PRO A 186 1.71 -3.43 -7.30
C PRO A 186 2.55 -2.37 -8.01
N LYS A 187 2.85 -1.26 -7.34
CA LYS A 187 3.58 -0.13 -7.94
C LYS A 187 4.73 0.27 -7.04
N TYR A 188 5.92 0.40 -7.63
CA TYR A 188 7.16 0.71 -6.90
C TYR A 188 7.35 -0.18 -5.67
N SER A 189 7.19 -1.48 -5.89
CA SER A 189 7.10 -2.53 -4.86
C SER A 189 8.24 -2.44 -3.84
N ASN A 190 7.93 -2.67 -2.58
CA ASN A 190 8.92 -2.75 -1.52
C ASN A 190 9.28 -4.23 -1.26
N PRO A 191 10.56 -4.67 -1.43
CA PRO A 191 11.77 -3.84 -1.57
C PRO A 191 12.27 -3.64 -3.02
N THR A 192 11.67 -4.24 -4.02
CA THR A 192 12.26 -4.42 -5.37
C THR A 192 12.14 -3.18 -6.27
N GLY A 193 11.18 -2.29 -6.01
CA GLY A 193 10.90 -1.13 -6.84
C GLY A 193 10.13 -1.43 -8.14
N ILE A 194 9.80 -2.69 -8.42
CA ILE A 194 9.07 -3.09 -9.63
C ILE A 194 7.62 -2.60 -9.63
N THR A 195 7.07 -2.41 -10.82
CA THR A 195 5.64 -2.16 -11.05
C THR A 195 5.06 -3.32 -11.84
N TYR A 196 3.90 -3.84 -11.42
CA TYR A 196 3.24 -4.94 -12.11
C TYR A 196 2.86 -4.54 -13.52
N SER A 197 3.07 -5.44 -14.47
CA SER A 197 2.69 -5.23 -15.87
C SER A 197 1.17 -5.26 -16.05
N ASP A 198 0.70 -4.66 -17.15
CA ASP A 198 -0.71 -4.69 -17.54
C ASP A 198 -1.25 -6.11 -17.66
N GLU A 199 -0.41 -7.03 -18.14
CA GLU A 199 -0.76 -8.45 -18.28
C GLU A 199 -0.99 -9.09 -16.91
N VAL A 200 -0.09 -8.86 -15.96
CA VAL A 200 -0.22 -9.37 -14.59
C VAL A 200 -1.50 -8.85 -13.93
N VAL A 201 -1.81 -7.55 -14.08
CA VAL A 201 -3.06 -6.99 -13.53
C VAL A 201 -4.30 -7.61 -14.17
N LYS A 202 -4.30 -7.81 -15.48
CA LYS A 202 -5.40 -8.48 -16.19
C LYS A 202 -5.55 -9.94 -15.78
N ARG A 203 -4.44 -10.66 -15.57
CA ARG A 203 -4.48 -12.05 -15.06
C ARG A 203 -5.06 -12.10 -13.65
N PHE A 204 -4.70 -11.16 -12.77
CA PHE A 204 -5.33 -11.03 -11.44
C PHE A 204 -6.85 -10.83 -11.55
N ALA A 205 -7.30 -9.95 -12.43
CA ALA A 205 -8.72 -9.65 -12.61
C ALA A 205 -9.51 -10.87 -13.12
N ASN A 206 -8.89 -11.74 -13.92
CA ASN A 206 -9.48 -12.92 -14.52
C ASN A 206 -9.26 -14.21 -13.70
N LEU A 207 -8.82 -14.13 -12.46
CA LEU A 207 -8.75 -15.30 -11.57
C LEU A 207 -10.14 -15.91 -11.37
N HIS A 208 -10.19 -17.23 -11.25
CA HIS A 208 -11.38 -18.01 -10.93
C HIS A 208 -11.20 -18.71 -9.57
N PRO A 209 -11.26 -17.97 -8.46
CA PRO A 209 -10.96 -18.55 -7.17
C PRO A 209 -11.88 -19.70 -6.81
N LYS A 210 -11.29 -20.82 -6.40
CA LYS A 210 -12.06 -21.94 -5.85
C LYS A 210 -12.71 -21.57 -4.52
N ALA A 211 -12.09 -20.66 -3.77
CA ALA A 211 -12.64 -20.08 -2.56
C ALA A 211 -13.44 -18.80 -2.90
N GLU A 212 -14.75 -18.80 -2.68
CA GLU A 212 -15.62 -17.64 -2.92
C GLU A 212 -15.21 -16.40 -2.09
N ASP A 213 -14.57 -16.65 -0.94
CA ASP A 213 -14.08 -15.65 -0.01
C ASP A 213 -12.60 -15.27 -0.22
N PHE A 214 -11.98 -15.67 -1.34
CA PHE A 214 -10.64 -15.21 -1.73
C PHE A 214 -10.63 -13.72 -1.99
N ARG A 215 -9.58 -13.03 -1.52
CA ARG A 215 -9.39 -11.58 -1.75
C ARG A 215 -7.94 -11.25 -2.12
N ILE A 216 -7.79 -10.29 -3.02
CA ILE A 216 -6.53 -9.65 -3.37
C ILE A 216 -6.34 -8.46 -2.43
N PHE A 217 -5.29 -8.47 -1.61
CA PHE A 217 -4.89 -7.37 -0.74
C PHE A 217 -3.91 -6.49 -1.51
N TRP A 218 -4.42 -5.43 -2.12
CA TRP A 218 -3.72 -4.54 -3.04
C TRP A 218 -3.22 -3.30 -2.31
N ASP A 219 -1.99 -3.36 -1.76
CA ASP A 219 -1.37 -2.24 -1.04
C ASP A 219 -0.81 -1.22 -2.03
N ASN A 220 -1.61 -0.22 -2.35
CA ASN A 220 -1.29 0.86 -3.28
C ASN A 220 -0.56 2.02 -2.58
N ALA A 221 0.41 1.68 -1.72
CA ALA A 221 1.13 2.64 -0.87
C ALA A 221 1.90 3.71 -1.65
N TYR A 222 2.23 3.43 -2.91
CA TYR A 222 3.10 4.28 -3.73
C TYR A 222 2.41 4.81 -5.00
N CYS A 223 1.07 4.86 -5.03
CA CYS A 223 0.28 5.23 -6.21
C CYS A 223 0.69 6.55 -6.89
N ILE A 224 1.17 7.52 -6.11
CA ILE A 224 1.54 8.87 -6.58
C ILE A 224 3.01 9.25 -6.29
N HIS A 225 3.88 8.26 -6.02
CA HIS A 225 5.28 8.48 -5.63
C HIS A 225 6.23 8.51 -6.85
N HIS A 226 5.87 9.27 -7.87
CA HIS A 226 6.68 9.39 -9.08
C HIS A 226 7.93 10.23 -8.80
N ILE A 227 9.08 9.79 -9.32
CA ILE A 227 10.33 10.56 -9.28
C ILE A 227 10.40 11.56 -10.44
N TYR A 228 9.77 11.21 -11.58
CA TYR A 228 9.65 12.06 -12.77
C TYR A 228 8.17 12.17 -13.15
N ASP A 229 7.74 13.39 -13.52
CA ASP A 229 6.33 13.63 -13.87
C ASP A 229 5.96 13.08 -15.25
N GLU A 230 6.86 13.27 -16.21
CA GLU A 230 6.61 12.92 -17.61
C GLU A 230 6.86 11.43 -17.89
N ILE A 231 7.77 10.81 -17.14
CA ILE A 231 8.18 9.41 -17.31
C ILE A 231 7.97 8.69 -15.98
N HIS A 232 6.82 8.04 -15.84
CA HIS A 232 6.52 7.25 -14.67
C HIS A 232 5.70 6.02 -15.04
N ASP A 233 5.78 5.01 -14.19
CA ASP A 233 5.01 3.78 -14.37
C ASP A 233 3.51 4.05 -14.27
N LYS A 234 2.77 3.44 -15.17
CA LYS A 234 1.31 3.37 -15.13
C LYS A 234 0.89 1.94 -14.86
N ILE A 235 -0.22 1.77 -14.18
CA ILE A 235 -0.79 0.47 -13.88
C ILE A 235 -2.30 0.54 -14.09
N PRO A 236 -2.93 -0.45 -14.73
CA PRO A 236 -4.38 -0.50 -14.87
C PRO A 236 -5.06 -0.51 -13.49
N ASN A 237 -6.24 0.10 -13.42
CA ASN A 237 -7.03 0.08 -12.19
C ASN A 237 -7.60 -1.33 -11.96
N ILE A 238 -7.07 -2.05 -10.96
CA ILE A 238 -7.47 -3.43 -10.67
C ILE A 238 -8.97 -3.56 -10.32
N LEU A 239 -9.59 -2.55 -9.68
CA LEU A 239 -11.03 -2.59 -9.37
C LEU A 239 -11.85 -2.56 -10.66
N GLU A 240 -11.47 -1.72 -11.63
CA GLU A 240 -12.15 -1.66 -12.93
C GLU A 240 -11.91 -2.91 -13.75
N GLU A 241 -10.69 -3.44 -13.75
CA GLU A 241 -10.39 -4.69 -14.47
C GLU A 241 -11.17 -5.88 -13.88
N CYS A 242 -11.28 -5.97 -12.55
CA CYS A 242 -12.11 -6.98 -11.88
C CYS A 242 -13.61 -6.79 -12.19
N GLU A 243 -14.11 -5.54 -12.24
CA GLU A 243 -15.51 -5.26 -12.63
C GLU A 243 -15.78 -5.74 -14.07
N LYS A 244 -14.87 -5.46 -15.01
CA LYS A 244 -14.94 -5.94 -16.41
C LYS A 244 -14.90 -7.47 -16.53
N ALA A 245 -14.11 -8.12 -15.68
CA ALA A 245 -13.97 -9.57 -15.65
C ALA A 245 -15.11 -10.30 -14.90
N GLY A 246 -16.06 -9.57 -14.30
CA GLY A 246 -17.16 -10.14 -13.53
C GLY A 246 -16.80 -10.52 -12.09
N ASN A 247 -15.67 -10.04 -11.58
CA ASN A 247 -15.15 -10.32 -10.23
C ASN A 247 -15.07 -9.05 -9.35
N PRO A 248 -16.12 -8.21 -9.24
CA PRO A 248 -16.05 -6.88 -8.62
C PRO A 248 -15.64 -6.91 -7.15
N ASP A 249 -15.94 -8.00 -6.44
CA ASP A 249 -15.74 -8.11 -4.99
C ASP A 249 -14.35 -8.65 -4.60
N MET A 250 -13.52 -9.00 -5.58
CA MET A 250 -12.28 -9.75 -5.31
C MET A 250 -11.16 -8.92 -4.69
N VAL A 251 -11.24 -7.58 -4.73
CA VAL A 251 -10.12 -6.70 -4.35
C VAL A 251 -10.42 -5.86 -3.12
N TYR A 252 -9.44 -5.83 -2.21
CA TYR A 252 -9.28 -4.80 -1.18
C TYR A 252 -8.06 -3.96 -1.53
N MET A 253 -8.26 -2.72 -1.97
CA MET A 253 -7.18 -1.77 -2.26
C MET A 253 -6.93 -0.89 -1.04
N PHE A 254 -5.68 -0.72 -0.65
CA PHE A 254 -5.29 0.08 0.50
C PHE A 254 -4.40 1.24 0.06
N GLY A 255 -4.64 2.41 0.66
CA GLY A 255 -3.83 3.61 0.42
C GLY A 255 -3.68 4.43 1.68
N SER A 256 -2.65 5.27 1.74
CA SER A 256 -2.45 6.20 2.85
C SER A 256 -1.58 7.39 2.47
N THR A 257 -1.69 8.46 3.24
CA THR A 257 -0.82 9.64 3.15
C THR A 257 0.43 9.52 4.03
N SER A 258 0.73 8.33 4.57
CA SER A 258 1.86 8.12 5.50
C SER A 258 3.22 8.51 4.91
N LYS A 259 3.40 8.39 3.61
CA LYS A 259 4.63 8.78 2.90
C LYS A 259 4.47 10.08 2.10
N VAL A 260 3.29 10.71 2.22
CA VAL A 260 2.91 11.96 1.55
C VAL A 260 2.99 13.13 2.54
N SER A 261 2.32 12.99 3.72
CA SER A 261 2.31 13.98 4.79
C SER A 261 3.20 13.56 5.95
N PHE A 262 2.59 13.07 7.04
CA PHE A 262 3.30 12.62 8.22
C PHE A 262 3.03 11.12 8.48
N PRO A 263 4.05 10.27 8.58
CA PRO A 263 3.85 8.84 8.88
C PRO A 263 3.07 8.59 10.19
N GLY A 264 3.30 9.43 11.19
CA GLY A 264 2.63 9.32 12.51
C GLY A 264 1.25 9.97 12.57
N SER A 265 0.85 10.74 11.56
CA SER A 265 -0.40 11.53 11.55
C SER A 265 -0.98 11.67 10.13
N GLY A 266 -0.87 10.61 9.33
CA GLY A 266 -1.48 10.52 8.02
C GLY A 266 -2.96 10.20 8.08
N VAL A 267 -3.54 9.96 6.92
CA VAL A 267 -4.88 9.41 6.73
C VAL A 267 -4.77 8.22 5.79
N SER A 268 -5.51 7.16 6.07
CA SER A 268 -5.53 5.96 5.25
C SER A 268 -6.94 5.60 4.79
N ALA A 269 -7.05 4.81 3.75
CA ALA A 269 -8.31 4.34 3.23
C ALA A 269 -8.23 2.91 2.70
N ILE A 270 -9.39 2.26 2.68
CA ILE A 270 -9.65 1.08 1.88
C ILE A 270 -10.61 1.45 0.77
N ALA A 271 -10.32 0.97 -0.45
CA ALA A 271 -11.21 1.06 -1.60
C ALA A 271 -11.56 -0.35 -2.08
N THR A 272 -12.84 -0.59 -2.35
CA THR A 272 -13.34 -1.91 -2.75
C THR A 272 -14.72 -1.78 -3.41
N SER A 273 -15.36 -2.89 -3.79
CA SER A 273 -16.72 -2.88 -4.31
C SER A 273 -17.74 -2.37 -3.30
N LEU A 274 -18.91 -1.94 -3.78
CA LEU A 274 -19.99 -1.46 -2.91
C LEU A 274 -20.50 -2.56 -1.97
N ALA A 275 -20.51 -3.81 -2.40
CA ALA A 275 -20.89 -4.94 -1.55
C ALA A 275 -19.90 -5.13 -0.38
N ASN A 276 -18.61 -5.07 -0.68
CA ASN A 276 -17.58 -5.12 0.34
C ASN A 276 -17.59 -3.88 1.26
N VAL A 277 -17.85 -2.67 0.72
CA VAL A 277 -18.02 -1.44 1.52
C VAL A 277 -19.13 -1.61 2.53
N GLU A 278 -20.29 -2.12 2.11
CA GLU A 278 -21.43 -2.35 3.01
C GLU A 278 -21.12 -3.39 4.07
N PHE A 279 -20.48 -4.50 3.70
CA PHE A 279 -20.03 -5.51 4.66
C PHE A 279 -19.06 -4.95 5.70
N ILE A 280 -18.06 -4.16 5.25
CA ILE A 280 -17.09 -3.52 6.14
C ILE A 280 -17.80 -2.55 7.09
N ARG A 281 -18.72 -1.71 6.56
CA ARG A 281 -19.47 -0.72 7.33
C ARG A 281 -20.27 -1.34 8.47
N GLN A 282 -20.99 -2.43 8.20
CA GLN A 282 -21.77 -3.14 9.22
C GLN A 282 -20.93 -3.60 10.42
N HIS A 283 -19.68 -3.98 10.19
CA HIS A 283 -18.78 -4.44 11.23
C HIS A 283 -17.97 -3.31 11.86
N MET A 284 -17.57 -2.33 11.06
CA MET A 284 -16.79 -1.18 11.52
C MET A 284 -17.55 -0.32 12.52
N THR A 285 -18.86 -0.17 12.38
CA THR A 285 -19.71 0.61 13.30
C THR A 285 -19.78 0.04 14.73
N VAL A 286 -19.38 -1.22 14.91
CA VAL A 286 -19.22 -1.84 16.24
C VAL A 286 -17.82 -1.57 16.79
N GLN A 287 -16.82 -1.44 15.91
CA GLN A 287 -15.41 -1.21 16.27
C GLN A 287 -15.16 0.27 16.63
N ILE A 288 -15.73 1.20 15.86
CA ILE A 288 -15.50 2.64 16.00
C ILE A 288 -16.73 3.43 15.56
N ILE A 289 -16.95 4.58 16.21
CA ILE A 289 -18.06 5.50 15.85
C ILE A 289 -17.67 6.46 14.71
N GLY A 290 -16.39 6.60 14.44
CA GLY A 290 -15.82 7.40 13.36
C GLY A 290 -14.34 7.65 13.58
N HIS A 291 -13.60 7.74 12.51
CA HIS A 291 -12.17 8.05 12.55
C HIS A 291 -11.93 9.56 12.74
N ASP A 292 -10.70 9.94 13.05
CA ASP A 292 -10.29 11.33 13.31
C ASP A 292 -10.62 12.27 12.13
N LYS A 293 -11.78 12.95 12.23
CA LYS A 293 -12.25 13.87 11.19
C LYS A 293 -11.52 15.21 11.19
N ILE A 294 -10.94 15.61 12.31
CA ILE A 294 -10.12 16.82 12.36
C ILE A 294 -8.85 16.62 11.53
N ASN A 295 -8.23 15.46 11.64
CA ASN A 295 -7.09 15.11 10.82
C ASN A 295 -7.45 14.98 9.32
N GLN A 296 -8.61 14.41 9.02
CA GLN A 296 -9.12 14.35 7.64
C GLN A 296 -9.34 15.76 7.07
N LEU A 297 -10.02 16.63 7.81
CA LEU A 297 -10.24 18.03 7.40
C LEU A 297 -8.94 18.79 7.20
N ARG A 298 -7.94 18.55 8.05
CA ARG A 298 -6.61 19.14 7.93
C ARG A 298 -5.93 18.77 6.61
N HIS A 299 -5.99 17.49 6.23
CA HIS A 299 -5.44 17.01 4.95
C HIS A 299 -6.14 17.65 3.76
N VAL A 300 -7.48 17.65 3.78
CA VAL A 300 -8.28 18.29 2.71
C VAL A 300 -7.96 19.78 2.57
N ARG A 301 -7.86 20.51 3.66
CA ARG A 301 -7.54 21.95 3.62
C ARG A 301 -6.13 22.24 3.14
N PHE A 302 -5.19 21.35 3.44
CA PHE A 302 -3.81 21.49 3.02
C PHE A 302 -3.62 21.18 1.54
N PHE A 303 -4.10 20.03 1.09
CA PHE A 303 -3.95 19.61 -0.30
C PHE A 303 -4.97 20.24 -1.23
N LYS A 304 -6.18 20.54 -0.73
CA LYS A 304 -7.38 21.02 -1.45
C LYS A 304 -7.97 19.97 -2.36
N ASP A 305 -7.20 19.48 -3.33
CA ASP A 305 -7.60 18.53 -4.36
C ASP A 305 -6.41 17.65 -4.79
N ILE A 306 -6.63 16.82 -5.81
CA ILE A 306 -5.61 15.93 -6.36
C ILE A 306 -4.43 16.70 -6.98
N ASP A 307 -4.65 17.86 -7.56
CA ASP A 307 -3.58 18.66 -8.15
C ASP A 307 -2.68 19.24 -7.08
N GLY A 308 -3.25 19.74 -5.98
CA GLY A 308 -2.49 20.19 -4.81
C GLY A 308 -1.67 19.05 -4.19
N LEU A 309 -2.24 17.84 -4.16
CA LEU A 309 -1.54 16.67 -3.66
C LEU A 309 -0.41 16.24 -4.61
N LYS A 310 -0.62 16.22 -5.93
CA LYS A 310 0.42 15.96 -6.93
C LYS A 310 1.54 17.00 -6.86
N ASN A 311 1.22 18.28 -6.79
CA ASN A 311 2.21 19.37 -6.63
C ASN A 311 3.04 19.20 -5.35
N HIS A 312 2.45 18.68 -4.28
CA HIS A 312 3.19 18.37 -3.05
C HIS A 312 4.17 17.20 -3.29
N MET A 313 3.74 16.17 -4.00
CA MET A 313 4.59 15.01 -4.31
C MET A 313 5.74 15.36 -5.28
N GLN A 314 5.57 16.33 -6.18
CA GLN A 314 6.66 16.85 -7.01
C GLN A 314 7.81 17.42 -6.16
N LYS A 315 7.48 18.15 -5.08
CA LYS A 315 8.50 18.63 -4.13
C LYS A 315 9.22 17.50 -3.40
N HIS A 316 8.52 16.40 -3.09
CA HIS A 316 9.16 15.19 -2.58
C HIS A 316 10.11 14.59 -3.62
N ALA A 317 9.68 14.51 -4.88
CA ALA A 317 10.49 13.99 -5.98
C ALA A 317 11.78 14.83 -6.19
N GLU A 318 11.72 16.15 -6.12
CA GLU A 318 12.89 17.04 -6.18
C GLU A 318 13.94 16.72 -5.10
N ILE A 319 13.50 16.37 -3.89
CA ILE A 319 14.40 15.98 -2.79
C ILE A 319 14.99 14.58 -3.01
N LEU A 320 14.22 13.67 -3.59
CA LEU A 320 14.60 12.25 -3.72
C LEU A 320 15.40 11.98 -4.99
N ARG A 321 15.05 12.64 -6.10
CA ARG A 321 15.64 12.41 -7.42
C ARG A 321 17.17 12.35 -7.41
N PRO A 322 17.91 13.34 -6.83
CA PRO A 322 19.36 13.28 -6.81
C PRO A 322 19.94 12.08 -6.07
N LYS A 323 19.16 11.48 -5.16
CA LYS A 323 19.57 10.28 -4.41
C LYS A 323 19.36 8.99 -5.20
N PHE A 324 18.42 8.99 -6.13
CA PHE A 324 18.19 7.86 -7.04
C PHE A 324 19.11 7.91 -8.26
N GLU A 325 19.59 9.11 -8.63
CA GLU A 325 20.50 9.33 -9.76
C GLU A 325 21.98 9.11 -9.40
N ALA A 326 22.31 9.12 -8.10
CA ALA A 326 23.68 8.89 -7.60
C ALA A 326 24.04 7.41 -7.55
#